data_59b216f5df1d8008ce0364ab468b7031
#
_entry.id   59b216f5df1d8008ce0364ab468b7031
#
_cell.length_a   1.000
_cell.length_b   1.000
_cell.length_c   1.000
_cell.angle_alpha   90.00
_cell.angle_beta   90.00
_cell.angle_gamma   90.00
#
_symmetry.space_group_name_H-M   'P 1'
#
loop_
_entity.id
_entity.type
_entity.pdbx_description
1 polymer ?
#
loop_
_entity_poly.entity_id
_entity_poly.type
_entity_poly.pdbx_seq_one_letter_code
_entity_poly.pdbx_strand_id
1 'polypeptide(L)'
;MQLSAEQLAWAVHGTPLLIDVNLTVEPGQTFGLVGPNGSGKTSLLRLLAGLNKPKAGRVRMGSQPLHTLKQRAIAQSIALVEQQADTTDRISVRDVVALGRTPFLTALRPWSTEDDAVVAQALVDVDMVHMADRLWHTLSGGERQRVHIARALAQKPKILLLDEPTNHLDIRHQLSILELVRQLPITVVISLHDLNQAMECDRIGVMDGGRLIDSGHPHDVLTANRLQQTFGVHAHVIDDPIDGKQIMRFRSAI
;
A
#
# COMPACT_ATOMS: atom_id res chain seq x y z
N MET A 1 -13.70 4.02 -3.38
CA MET A 1 -13.57 4.50 -4.78
C MET A 1 -12.83 3.45 -5.56
N GLN A 2 -13.32 3.03 -6.75
CA GLN A 2 -12.67 2.03 -7.60
C GLN A 2 -11.34 2.56 -8.17
N LEU A 3 -10.33 1.69 -8.24
CA LEU A 3 -9.05 1.92 -8.89
C LEU A 3 -8.81 0.82 -9.93
N SER A 4 -8.47 1.17 -11.16
CA SER A 4 -8.18 0.17 -12.19
C SER A 4 -6.97 0.53 -13.05
N ALA A 5 -6.30 -0.49 -13.53
CA ALA A 5 -5.26 -0.44 -14.55
C ALA A 5 -5.70 -1.26 -15.76
N GLU A 6 -5.58 -0.70 -16.95
CA GLU A 6 -5.98 -1.31 -18.21
C GLU A 6 -4.77 -1.38 -19.14
N GLN A 7 -4.33 -2.60 -19.49
CA GLN A 7 -3.19 -2.89 -20.37
C GLN A 7 -1.92 -2.10 -20.02
N LEU A 8 -1.66 -1.97 -18.72
CA LEU A 8 -0.62 -1.08 -18.21
C LEU A 8 0.76 -1.65 -18.52
N ALA A 9 1.59 -0.86 -19.21
CA ALA A 9 2.98 -1.18 -19.48
C ALA A 9 3.91 -0.04 -19.07
N TRP A 10 5.07 -0.39 -18.50
CA TRP A 10 6.09 0.57 -18.09
C TRP A 10 7.50 0.00 -18.24
N ALA A 11 8.45 0.86 -18.56
CA ALA A 11 9.84 0.48 -18.71
C ALA A 11 10.77 1.62 -18.31
N VAL A 12 11.94 1.29 -17.79
CA VAL A 12 13.02 2.21 -17.39
C VAL A 12 14.25 1.90 -18.24
N HIS A 13 14.81 2.93 -18.86
CA HIS A 13 15.98 2.80 -19.74
C HIS A 13 15.86 1.68 -20.80
N GLY A 14 14.65 1.47 -21.31
CA GLY A 14 14.38 0.42 -22.31
C GLY A 14 14.05 -0.95 -21.73
N THR A 15 14.34 -1.21 -20.47
CA THR A 15 14.02 -2.47 -19.78
C THR A 15 12.55 -2.50 -19.35
N PRO A 16 11.71 -3.44 -19.84
CA PRO A 16 10.34 -3.59 -19.38
C PRO A 16 10.29 -3.97 -17.90
N LEU A 17 9.52 -3.24 -17.12
CA LEU A 17 9.26 -3.54 -15.71
C LEU A 17 7.82 -3.95 -15.46
N LEU A 18 6.88 -3.48 -16.30
CA LEU A 18 5.49 -3.93 -16.30
C LEU A 18 5.04 -4.19 -17.73
N ILE A 19 4.30 -5.28 -17.92
CA ILE A 19 3.89 -5.79 -19.22
C ILE A 19 2.42 -6.19 -19.14
N ASP A 20 1.55 -5.42 -19.81
CA ASP A 20 0.12 -5.71 -19.99
C ASP A 20 -0.60 -6.04 -18.66
N VAL A 21 -0.40 -5.19 -17.63
CA VAL A 21 -1.04 -5.39 -16.34
C VAL A 21 -2.49 -4.88 -16.39
N ASN A 22 -3.41 -5.77 -16.05
CA ASN A 22 -4.84 -5.49 -15.93
C ASN A 22 -5.28 -5.76 -14.47
N LEU A 23 -5.80 -4.75 -13.79
CA LEU A 23 -6.17 -4.80 -12.38
C LEU A 23 -7.43 -3.99 -12.13
N THR A 24 -8.32 -4.50 -11.28
CA THR A 24 -9.46 -3.74 -10.74
C THR A 24 -9.56 -3.99 -9.24
N VAL A 25 -9.63 -2.89 -8.49
CA VAL A 25 -9.82 -2.88 -7.03
C VAL A 25 -11.11 -2.15 -6.73
N GLU A 26 -12.05 -2.84 -6.08
CA GLU A 26 -13.37 -2.29 -5.80
C GLU A 26 -13.36 -1.30 -4.62
N PRO A 27 -14.36 -0.40 -4.54
CA PRO A 27 -14.44 0.55 -3.43
C PRO A 27 -14.50 -0.15 -2.05
N GLY A 28 -13.65 0.29 -1.12
CA GLY A 28 -13.59 -0.24 0.25
C GLY A 28 -12.88 -1.58 0.38
N GLN A 29 -12.33 -2.11 -0.71
CA GLN A 29 -11.63 -3.39 -0.74
C GLN A 29 -10.16 -3.23 -0.31
N THR A 30 -9.67 -4.19 0.47
CA THR A 30 -8.23 -4.38 0.70
C THR A 30 -7.69 -5.39 -0.30
N PHE A 31 -6.85 -4.92 -1.22
CA PHE A 31 -6.23 -5.71 -2.28
C PHE A 31 -4.74 -5.95 -1.99
N GLY A 32 -4.36 -7.20 -1.80
CA GLY A 32 -2.97 -7.61 -1.59
C GLY A 32 -2.21 -7.80 -2.92
N LEU A 33 -1.04 -7.21 -3.07
CA LEU A 33 -0.10 -7.51 -4.16
C LEU A 33 1.01 -8.40 -3.63
N VAL A 34 1.12 -9.61 -4.16
CA VAL A 34 2.19 -10.56 -3.81
C VAL A 34 3.03 -10.93 -5.02
N GLY A 35 4.23 -11.42 -4.80
CA GLY A 35 5.15 -11.83 -5.86
C GLY A 35 6.60 -11.73 -5.42
N PRO A 36 7.52 -12.38 -6.14
CA PRO A 36 8.96 -12.34 -5.82
C PRO A 36 9.53 -10.92 -5.88
N ASN A 37 10.73 -10.75 -5.32
CA ASN A 37 11.46 -9.50 -5.45
C ASN A 37 11.74 -9.21 -6.93
N GLY A 38 11.58 -7.93 -7.32
CA GLY A 38 11.74 -7.54 -8.73
C GLY A 38 10.55 -7.85 -9.64
N SER A 39 9.43 -8.42 -9.14
CA SER A 39 8.25 -8.72 -9.94
C SER A 39 7.47 -7.49 -10.43
N GLY A 40 7.80 -6.28 -9.92
CA GLY A 40 7.20 -5.02 -10.36
C GLY A 40 6.16 -4.43 -9.41
N LYS A 41 5.96 -4.94 -8.18
CA LYS A 41 4.96 -4.45 -7.20
C LYS A 41 5.09 -2.95 -6.93
N THR A 42 6.26 -2.48 -6.52
CA THR A 42 6.56 -1.05 -6.29
C THR A 42 6.30 -0.21 -7.54
N SER A 43 6.72 -0.70 -8.71
CA SER A 43 6.50 -0.01 -9.99
C SER A 43 5.01 0.15 -10.31
N LEU A 44 4.23 -0.89 -10.05
CA LEU A 44 2.78 -0.86 -10.22
C LEU A 44 2.14 0.15 -9.25
N LEU A 45 2.50 0.12 -7.97
CA LEU A 45 1.98 1.07 -6.96
C LEU A 45 2.28 2.52 -7.35
N ARG A 46 3.49 2.82 -7.84
CA ARG A 46 3.86 4.18 -8.30
C ARG A 46 3.06 4.64 -9.51
N LEU A 47 2.73 3.74 -10.43
CA LEU A 47 1.85 4.05 -11.57
C LEU A 47 0.40 4.26 -11.11
N LEU A 48 -0.10 3.42 -10.20
CA LEU A 48 -1.42 3.56 -9.60
C LEU A 48 -1.56 4.87 -8.80
N ALA A 49 -0.47 5.34 -8.19
CA ALA A 49 -0.40 6.65 -7.51
C ALA A 49 -0.31 7.84 -8.49
N GLY A 50 -0.14 7.60 -9.78
CA GLY A 50 0.08 8.66 -10.77
C GLY A 50 1.43 9.37 -10.64
N LEU A 51 2.41 8.78 -9.94
CA LEU A 51 3.76 9.32 -9.81
C LEU A 51 4.60 9.10 -11.08
N ASN A 52 4.33 7.99 -11.78
CA ASN A 52 4.96 7.67 -13.04
C ASN A 52 3.91 7.67 -14.16
N LYS A 53 4.37 8.01 -15.37
CA LYS A 53 3.52 7.94 -16.56
C LYS A 53 3.72 6.60 -17.27
N PRO A 54 2.65 5.82 -17.52
CA PRO A 54 2.78 4.56 -18.24
C PRO A 54 3.22 4.79 -19.68
N LYS A 55 3.93 3.82 -20.29
CA LYS A 55 4.28 3.79 -21.72
C LYS A 55 3.09 3.38 -22.58
N ALA A 56 2.26 2.48 -22.09
CA ALA A 56 1.01 2.05 -22.73
C ALA A 56 -0.04 1.76 -21.64
N GLY A 57 -1.30 1.72 -22.04
CA GLY A 57 -2.41 1.53 -21.15
C GLY A 57 -2.73 2.77 -20.31
N ARG A 58 -3.54 2.61 -19.28
CA ARG A 58 -3.97 3.71 -18.44
C ARG A 58 -4.37 3.22 -17.05
N VAL A 59 -4.25 4.12 -16.08
CA VAL A 59 -4.84 3.97 -14.73
C VAL A 59 -6.08 4.83 -14.66
N ARG A 60 -7.14 4.33 -14.02
CA ARG A 60 -8.39 5.06 -13.80
C ARG A 60 -8.72 5.09 -12.31
N MET A 61 -9.27 6.22 -11.89
CA MET A 61 -9.86 6.42 -10.57
C MET A 61 -11.38 6.64 -10.77
N GLY A 62 -12.17 5.62 -10.45
CA GLY A 62 -13.56 5.57 -10.89
C GLY A 62 -13.67 5.60 -12.41
N SER A 63 -14.50 6.50 -12.95
CA SER A 63 -14.64 6.67 -14.39
C SER A 63 -13.55 7.50 -15.07
N GLN A 64 -12.67 8.17 -14.29
CA GLN A 64 -11.73 9.15 -14.84
C GLN A 64 -10.31 8.57 -14.99
N PRO A 65 -9.68 8.67 -16.17
CA PRO A 65 -8.26 8.31 -16.34
C PRO A 65 -7.36 9.28 -15.56
N LEU A 66 -6.35 8.78 -14.83
CA LEU A 66 -5.47 9.62 -14.02
C LEU A 66 -4.72 10.67 -14.84
N HIS A 67 -4.33 10.36 -16.07
CA HIS A 67 -3.59 11.30 -16.93
C HIS A 67 -4.40 12.55 -17.33
N THR A 68 -5.72 12.54 -17.16
CA THR A 68 -6.60 13.72 -17.39
C THR A 68 -6.74 14.60 -16.17
N LEU A 69 -6.29 14.13 -15.02
CA LEU A 69 -6.39 14.85 -13.75
C LEU A 69 -5.12 15.67 -13.47
N LYS A 70 -5.29 16.79 -12.77
CA LYS A 70 -4.16 17.55 -12.22
C LYS A 70 -3.52 16.72 -11.11
N GLN A 71 -2.19 16.76 -11.00
CA GLN A 71 -1.43 16.03 -9.97
C GLN A 71 -1.95 16.29 -8.56
N ARG A 72 -2.36 17.52 -8.28
CA ARG A 72 -2.98 17.90 -7.00
C ARG A 72 -4.29 17.15 -6.72
N ALA A 73 -5.15 16.98 -7.72
CA ALA A 73 -6.42 16.27 -7.56
C ALA A 73 -6.18 14.76 -7.32
N ILE A 74 -5.16 14.19 -7.96
CA ILE A 74 -4.71 12.83 -7.69
C ILE A 74 -4.24 12.72 -6.23
N ALA A 75 -3.33 13.60 -5.80
CA ALA A 75 -2.80 13.62 -4.43
C ALA A 75 -3.85 13.91 -3.35
N GLN A 76 -4.98 14.53 -3.67
CA GLN A 76 -6.13 14.68 -2.76
C GLN A 76 -7.01 13.43 -2.67
N SER A 77 -6.78 12.42 -3.50
CA SER A 77 -7.61 11.22 -3.57
C SER A 77 -6.84 9.93 -3.35
N ILE A 78 -5.57 9.90 -3.74
CA ILE A 78 -4.68 8.74 -3.61
C ILE A 78 -3.50 9.13 -2.74
N ALA A 79 -3.24 8.37 -1.67
CA ALA A 79 -2.03 8.47 -0.88
C ALA A 79 -1.16 7.23 -1.09
N LEU A 80 0.16 7.43 -1.16
CA LEU A 80 1.15 6.36 -1.23
C LEU A 80 2.09 6.44 -0.04
N VAL A 81 2.28 5.31 0.63
CA VAL A 81 3.33 5.08 1.62
C VAL A 81 4.38 4.19 0.97
N GLU A 82 5.55 4.74 0.70
CA GLU A 82 6.70 4.00 0.17
C GLU A 82 7.52 3.37 1.30
N GLN A 83 8.33 2.37 0.95
CA GLN A 83 9.10 1.55 1.88
C GLN A 83 10.08 2.34 2.76
N GLN A 84 10.64 3.45 2.26
CA GLN A 84 11.55 4.32 3.01
C GLN A 84 11.39 5.79 2.62
N ALA A 85 11.22 6.63 3.62
CA ALA A 85 11.38 8.07 3.52
C ALA A 85 12.06 8.55 4.79
N ASP A 86 13.39 8.53 4.80
CA ASP A 86 14.18 9.06 5.91
C ASP A 86 14.46 10.54 5.70
N THR A 87 14.41 11.30 6.79
CA THR A 87 14.92 12.66 6.87
C THR A 87 15.84 12.78 8.09
N THR A 88 16.91 13.55 7.92
CA THR A 88 17.83 13.91 9.01
C THR A 88 17.39 15.19 9.72
N ASP A 89 16.32 15.83 9.27
CA ASP A 89 15.86 17.10 9.81
C ASP A 89 15.28 16.93 11.23
N ARG A 90 15.44 17.96 12.04
CA ARG A 90 14.83 18.06 13.38
C ARG A 90 13.36 18.45 13.25
N ILE A 91 12.54 17.53 12.76
CA ILE A 91 11.11 17.70 12.55
C ILE A 91 10.34 16.87 13.58
N SER A 92 9.24 17.39 14.14
CA SER A 92 8.39 16.65 15.04
C SER A 92 7.49 15.64 14.30
N VAL A 93 6.97 14.64 15.00
CA VAL A 93 5.99 13.68 14.47
C VAL A 93 4.77 14.41 13.91
N ARG A 94 4.24 15.40 14.66
CA ARG A 94 3.12 16.23 14.22
C ARG A 94 3.42 16.93 12.89
N ASP A 95 4.61 17.51 12.74
CA ASP A 95 4.99 18.22 11.51
C ASP A 95 5.14 17.26 10.33
N VAL A 96 5.67 16.05 10.55
CA VAL A 96 5.72 15.00 9.51
C VAL A 96 4.30 14.65 9.03
N VAL A 97 3.36 14.46 9.94
CA VAL A 97 1.96 14.17 9.60
C VAL A 97 1.31 15.36 8.90
N ALA A 98 1.63 16.59 9.33
CA ALA A 98 1.14 17.82 8.71
C ALA A 98 1.52 17.96 7.23
N LEU A 99 2.64 17.39 6.78
CA LEU A 99 3.01 17.33 5.36
C LEU A 99 1.93 16.64 4.50
N GLY A 100 1.13 15.75 5.07
CA GLY A 100 -0.02 15.15 4.40
C GLY A 100 -1.09 16.15 3.96
N ARG A 101 -1.10 17.37 4.55
CA ARG A 101 -2.04 18.43 4.16
C ARG A 101 -1.57 19.26 2.97
N THR A 102 -0.32 19.12 2.53
CA THR A 102 0.27 19.88 1.41
C THR A 102 -0.63 19.96 0.17
N PRO A 103 -1.29 18.87 -0.28
CA PRO A 103 -2.18 18.94 -1.46
C PRO A 103 -3.38 19.87 -1.30
N PHE A 104 -3.72 20.27 -0.09
CA PHE A 104 -4.89 21.14 0.20
C PHE A 104 -4.51 22.61 0.35
N LEU A 105 -3.25 22.91 0.62
CA LEU A 105 -2.77 24.27 0.85
C LEU A 105 -2.52 25.02 -0.46
N THR A 106 -2.91 26.31 -0.49
CA THR A 106 -2.61 27.25 -1.58
C THR A 106 -2.40 28.64 -0.99
N ALA A 107 -1.96 29.58 -1.82
CA ALA A 107 -1.91 30.99 -1.41
C ALA A 107 -3.27 31.54 -0.95
N LEU A 108 -4.38 31.02 -1.51
CA LEU A 108 -5.75 31.41 -1.15
C LEU A 108 -6.39 30.54 -0.07
N ARG A 109 -5.79 29.40 0.23
CA ARG A 109 -6.18 28.50 1.33
C ARG A 109 -4.94 28.16 2.14
N PRO A 110 -4.50 29.04 3.05
CA PRO A 110 -3.43 28.75 4.00
C PRO A 110 -3.86 27.66 4.99
N TRP A 111 -2.95 27.27 5.87
CA TRP A 111 -3.23 26.38 6.98
C TRP A 111 -4.38 26.90 7.85
N SER A 112 -5.23 26.00 8.31
CA SER A 112 -6.43 26.30 9.09
C SER A 112 -6.60 25.35 10.27
N THR A 113 -7.51 25.66 11.18
CA THR A 113 -7.89 24.79 12.31
C THR A 113 -8.49 23.46 11.85
N GLU A 114 -9.07 23.41 10.63
CA GLU A 114 -9.50 22.14 10.02
C GLU A 114 -8.29 21.24 9.75
N ASP A 115 -7.18 21.79 9.27
CA ASP A 115 -5.96 21.02 9.00
C ASP A 115 -5.34 20.50 10.31
N ASP A 116 -5.37 21.30 11.40
CA ASP A 116 -4.96 20.85 12.73
C ASP A 116 -5.81 19.68 13.22
N ALA A 117 -7.13 19.76 13.06
CA ALA A 117 -8.05 18.70 13.48
C ALA A 117 -7.80 17.39 12.67
N VAL A 118 -7.51 17.51 11.35
CA VAL A 118 -7.19 16.37 10.50
C VAL A 118 -5.88 15.71 10.93
N VAL A 119 -4.85 16.49 11.23
CA VAL A 119 -3.56 15.97 11.71
C VAL A 119 -3.72 15.28 13.06
N ALA A 120 -4.46 15.89 13.99
CA ALA A 120 -4.74 15.30 15.30
C ALA A 120 -5.49 13.96 15.15
N GLN A 121 -6.52 13.90 14.30
CA GLN A 121 -7.26 12.65 14.03
C GLN A 121 -6.35 11.58 13.42
N ALA A 122 -5.53 11.92 12.43
CA ALA A 122 -4.60 10.97 11.82
C ALA A 122 -3.60 10.38 12.83
N LEU A 123 -3.18 11.16 13.84
CA LEU A 123 -2.36 10.67 14.95
C LEU A 123 -3.14 9.74 15.89
N VAL A 124 -4.43 10.02 16.12
CA VAL A 124 -5.32 9.13 16.90
C VAL A 124 -5.47 7.80 16.18
N ASP A 125 -5.75 7.83 14.87
CA ASP A 125 -6.02 6.63 14.05
C ASP A 125 -4.84 5.63 14.07
N VAL A 126 -3.61 6.11 14.26
CA VAL A 126 -2.40 5.27 14.33
C VAL A 126 -1.83 5.10 15.75
N ASP A 127 -2.55 5.57 16.79
CA ASP A 127 -2.11 5.52 18.21
C ASP A 127 -0.74 6.21 18.45
N MET A 128 -0.55 7.40 17.87
CA MET A 128 0.70 8.17 17.97
C MET A 128 0.53 9.56 18.61
N VAL A 129 -0.61 9.85 19.21
CA VAL A 129 -0.88 11.17 19.86
C VAL A 129 0.15 11.48 20.94
N HIS A 130 0.50 10.50 21.77
CA HIS A 130 1.45 10.64 22.87
C HIS A 130 2.89 10.93 22.41
N MET A 131 3.17 10.78 21.09
CA MET A 131 4.46 11.05 20.49
C MET A 131 4.47 12.27 19.57
N ALA A 132 3.38 13.07 19.52
CA ALA A 132 3.21 14.16 18.55
C ALA A 132 4.36 15.17 18.52
N ASP A 133 4.90 15.51 19.70
CA ASP A 133 5.99 16.49 19.84
C ASP A 133 7.39 15.85 19.80
N ARG A 134 7.47 14.52 19.67
CA ARG A 134 8.74 13.80 19.61
C ARG A 134 9.43 14.03 18.26
N LEU A 135 10.76 14.07 18.29
CA LEU A 135 11.54 14.25 17.05
C LEU A 135 11.56 12.96 16.22
N TRP A 136 11.33 13.09 14.94
CA TRP A 136 11.30 11.99 13.96
C TRP A 136 12.47 11.00 14.07
N HIS A 137 13.70 11.53 14.15
CA HIS A 137 14.90 10.69 14.18
C HIS A 137 15.04 9.83 15.46
N THR A 138 14.26 10.11 16.52
CA THR A 138 14.26 9.34 17.77
C THR A 138 13.28 8.16 17.77
N LEU A 139 12.48 8.01 16.71
CA LEU A 139 11.48 6.96 16.59
C LEU A 139 12.10 5.62 16.17
N SER A 140 11.54 4.53 16.71
CA SER A 140 11.78 3.18 16.20
C SER A 140 11.22 3.00 14.77
N GLY A 141 11.61 1.93 14.08
CA GLY A 141 11.12 1.62 12.73
C GLY A 141 9.59 1.48 12.69
N GLY A 142 8.98 0.79 13.65
CA GLY A 142 7.54 0.62 13.74
C GLY A 142 6.79 1.93 14.01
N GLU A 143 7.32 2.78 14.89
CA GLU A 143 6.77 4.12 15.14
C GLU A 143 6.86 5.00 13.89
N ARG A 144 8.00 4.99 13.17
CA ARG A 144 8.14 5.72 11.89
C ARG A 144 7.12 5.25 10.87
N GLN A 145 6.90 3.95 10.75
CA GLN A 145 5.92 3.40 9.81
C GLN A 145 4.49 3.86 10.13
N ARG A 146 4.11 3.88 11.42
CA ARG A 146 2.82 4.43 11.85
C ARG A 146 2.69 5.91 11.50
N VAL A 147 3.73 6.71 11.69
CA VAL A 147 3.73 8.14 11.32
C VAL A 147 3.63 8.33 9.81
N HIS A 148 4.26 7.48 8.99
CA HIS A 148 4.07 7.51 7.53
C HIS A 148 2.62 7.21 7.12
N ILE A 149 1.99 6.24 7.78
CA ILE A 149 0.57 5.94 7.56
C ILE A 149 -0.29 7.13 8.01
N ALA A 150 -0.02 7.73 9.19
CA ALA A 150 -0.71 8.93 9.66
C ALA A 150 -0.60 10.08 8.66
N ARG A 151 0.59 10.33 8.11
CA ARG A 151 0.81 11.33 7.06
C ARG A 151 -0.05 11.07 5.84
N ALA A 152 -0.16 9.80 5.41
CA ALA A 152 -1.02 9.41 4.30
C ALA A 152 -2.50 9.60 4.65
N LEU A 153 -2.94 9.25 5.86
CA LEU A 153 -4.32 9.44 6.32
C LEU A 153 -4.68 10.93 6.46
N ALA A 154 -3.72 11.79 6.82
CA ALA A 154 -3.92 13.24 6.85
C ALA A 154 -4.25 13.84 5.47
N GLN A 155 -3.96 13.15 4.36
CA GLN A 155 -4.48 13.52 3.02
C GLN A 155 -5.99 13.26 2.89
N LYS A 156 -6.66 12.60 3.84
CA LYS A 156 -8.04 12.10 3.70
C LYS A 156 -8.24 11.36 2.37
N PRO A 157 -7.41 10.35 2.05
CA PRO A 157 -7.43 9.69 0.77
C PRO A 157 -8.70 8.83 0.61
N LYS A 158 -9.13 8.63 -0.63
CA LYS A 158 -10.15 7.64 -1.00
C LYS A 158 -9.51 6.27 -1.30
N ILE A 159 -8.22 6.29 -1.64
CA ILE A 159 -7.41 5.12 -1.96
C ILE A 159 -6.05 5.26 -1.26
N LEU A 160 -5.67 4.25 -0.50
CA LEU A 160 -4.37 4.16 0.16
C LEU A 160 -3.54 3.05 -0.49
N LEU A 161 -2.34 3.40 -0.92
CA LEU A 161 -1.38 2.48 -1.49
C LEU A 161 -0.23 2.31 -0.49
N LEU A 162 0.10 1.06 -0.16
CA LEU A 162 1.12 0.72 0.84
C LEU A 162 2.16 -0.20 0.20
N ASP A 163 3.40 0.27 0.12
CA ASP A 163 4.50 -0.52 -0.42
C ASP A 163 5.30 -1.17 0.71
N GLU A 164 5.08 -2.47 0.92
CA GLU A 164 5.74 -3.31 1.92
C GLU A 164 5.74 -2.70 3.34
N PRO A 165 4.56 -2.29 3.87
CA PRO A 165 4.50 -1.52 5.11
C PRO A 165 4.90 -2.30 6.36
N THR A 166 5.01 -3.62 6.26
CA THR A 166 5.38 -4.51 7.37
C THR A 166 6.85 -4.94 7.34
N ASN A 167 7.60 -4.50 6.32
CA ASN A 167 8.98 -4.94 6.13
C ASN A 167 9.91 -4.39 7.24
N HIS A 168 10.87 -5.20 7.69
CA HIS A 168 11.84 -4.86 8.75
C HIS A 168 11.24 -4.52 10.13
N LEU A 169 9.96 -4.84 10.35
CA LEU A 169 9.30 -4.66 11.64
C LEU A 169 9.25 -5.98 12.41
N ASP A 170 9.24 -5.90 13.73
CA ASP A 170 8.92 -7.06 14.57
C ASP A 170 7.44 -7.47 14.43
N ILE A 171 7.14 -8.70 14.81
CA ILE A 171 5.81 -9.31 14.64
C ILE A 171 4.69 -8.46 15.26
N ARG A 172 4.93 -7.87 16.45
CA ARG A 172 3.92 -7.03 17.13
C ARG A 172 3.54 -5.82 16.28
N HIS A 173 4.54 -5.13 15.74
CA HIS A 173 4.32 -3.95 14.89
C HIS A 173 3.68 -4.34 13.55
N GLN A 174 4.09 -5.46 12.95
CA GLN A 174 3.47 -5.98 11.72
C GLN A 174 1.98 -6.22 11.91
N LEU A 175 1.58 -6.98 12.92
CA LEU A 175 0.18 -7.30 13.23
C LEU A 175 -0.63 -6.03 13.49
N SER A 176 -0.06 -5.09 14.24
CA SER A 176 -0.71 -3.83 14.55
C SER A 176 -0.98 -2.95 13.31
N ILE A 177 -0.06 -2.94 12.33
CA ILE A 177 -0.25 -2.21 11.08
C ILE A 177 -1.31 -2.89 10.21
N LEU A 178 -1.30 -4.21 10.11
CA LEU A 178 -2.30 -4.94 9.34
C LEU A 178 -3.71 -4.76 9.93
N GLU A 179 -3.83 -4.78 11.26
CA GLU A 179 -5.09 -4.53 11.92
C GLU A 179 -5.60 -3.10 11.68
N LEU A 180 -4.70 -2.11 11.78
CA LEU A 180 -5.01 -0.73 11.42
C LEU A 180 -5.55 -0.64 9.98
N VAL A 181 -4.84 -1.24 9.02
CA VAL A 181 -5.22 -1.19 7.59
C VAL A 181 -6.60 -1.80 7.36
N ARG A 182 -6.92 -2.92 8.01
CA ARG A 182 -8.23 -3.59 7.90
C ARG A 182 -9.40 -2.75 8.41
N GLN A 183 -9.15 -1.89 9.40
CA GLN A 183 -10.19 -1.04 9.99
C GLN A 183 -10.46 0.23 9.17
N LEU A 184 -9.62 0.55 8.17
CA LEU A 184 -9.79 1.77 7.38
C LEU A 184 -11.01 1.66 6.44
N PRO A 185 -11.96 2.60 6.47
CA PRO A 185 -13.15 2.59 5.61
C PRO A 185 -12.87 3.11 4.20
N ILE A 186 -11.70 2.78 3.63
CA ILE A 186 -11.23 3.25 2.31
C ILE A 186 -10.71 2.08 1.48
N THR A 187 -10.50 2.31 0.18
CA THR A 187 -9.87 1.31 -0.69
C THR A 187 -8.37 1.24 -0.41
N VAL A 188 -7.84 0.04 -0.20
CA VAL A 188 -6.42 -0.17 0.09
C VAL A 188 -5.81 -1.12 -0.94
N VAL A 189 -4.62 -0.78 -1.45
CA VAL A 189 -3.73 -1.70 -2.17
C VAL A 189 -2.43 -1.82 -1.38
N ILE A 190 -2.10 -3.02 -0.96
CA ILE A 190 -0.95 -3.29 -0.10
C ILE A 190 -0.03 -4.33 -0.73
N SER A 191 1.25 -4.02 -0.92
CA SER A 191 2.23 -5.05 -1.30
C SER A 191 2.72 -5.80 -0.07
N LEU A 192 2.75 -7.12 -0.17
CA LEU A 192 3.07 -8.03 0.92
C LEU A 192 4.09 -9.07 0.49
N HIS A 193 5.00 -9.44 1.41
CA HIS A 193 5.92 -10.57 1.24
C HIS A 193 5.41 -11.84 1.90
N ASP A 194 4.74 -11.70 3.04
CA ASP A 194 4.17 -12.83 3.77
C ASP A 194 2.83 -13.22 3.17
N LEU A 195 2.76 -14.45 2.66
CA LEU A 195 1.56 -14.98 2.02
C LEU A 195 0.45 -15.26 3.04
N ASN A 196 0.77 -15.53 4.32
CA ASN A 196 -0.25 -15.65 5.36
C ASN A 196 -0.89 -14.29 5.66
N GLN A 197 -0.11 -13.19 5.64
CA GLN A 197 -0.68 -11.85 5.71
C GLN A 197 -1.58 -11.54 4.51
N ALA A 198 -1.21 -12.03 3.32
CA ALA A 198 -2.02 -11.85 2.11
C ALA A 198 -3.36 -12.61 2.15
N MET A 199 -3.45 -13.72 2.89
CA MET A 199 -4.70 -14.45 3.12
C MET A 199 -5.76 -13.63 3.84
N GLU A 200 -5.38 -12.58 4.55
CA GLU A 200 -6.27 -11.68 5.27
C GLU A 200 -6.85 -10.55 4.38
N CYS A 201 -6.42 -10.45 3.12
CA CYS A 201 -6.94 -9.47 2.15
C CYS A 201 -8.26 -9.97 1.53
N ASP A 202 -9.12 -9.04 1.10
CA ASP A 202 -10.37 -9.40 0.38
C ASP A 202 -10.07 -10.04 -0.97
N ARG A 203 -9.08 -9.53 -1.66
CA ARG A 203 -8.56 -10.08 -2.91
C ARG A 203 -7.06 -9.88 -2.98
N ILE A 204 -6.41 -10.70 -3.80
CA ILE A 204 -4.99 -10.58 -4.08
C ILE A 204 -4.71 -10.61 -5.57
N GLY A 205 -3.53 -10.09 -5.93
CA GLY A 205 -2.94 -10.24 -7.25
C GLY A 205 -1.52 -10.75 -7.15
N VAL A 206 -1.19 -11.75 -7.97
CA VAL A 206 0.16 -12.33 -8.03
C VAL A 206 0.94 -11.70 -9.17
N MET A 207 2.03 -11.02 -8.82
CA MET A 207 2.95 -10.43 -9.77
C MET A 207 4.14 -11.34 -10.02
N ASP A 208 4.47 -11.57 -11.30
CA ASP A 208 5.67 -12.26 -11.71
C ASP A 208 6.21 -11.71 -13.04
N GLY A 209 7.52 -11.47 -13.15
CA GLY A 209 8.17 -10.98 -14.37
C GLY A 209 7.52 -9.72 -14.96
N GLY A 210 7.00 -8.81 -14.13
CA GLY A 210 6.33 -7.58 -14.58
C GLY A 210 4.88 -7.78 -15.03
N ARG A 211 4.29 -8.95 -14.84
CA ARG A 211 2.90 -9.26 -15.20
C ARG A 211 2.07 -9.55 -13.97
N LEU A 212 0.78 -9.22 -14.02
CA LEU A 212 -0.20 -9.76 -13.09
C LEU A 212 -0.68 -11.10 -13.66
N ILE A 213 -0.17 -12.20 -13.09
CA ILE A 213 -0.39 -13.55 -13.62
C ILE A 213 -1.68 -14.19 -13.13
N ASP A 214 -2.20 -13.71 -12.00
CA ASP A 214 -3.47 -14.15 -11.44
C ASP A 214 -4.03 -13.09 -10.48
N SER A 215 -5.35 -13.08 -10.29
CA SER A 215 -6.02 -12.17 -9.37
C SER A 215 -7.39 -12.70 -8.96
N GLY A 216 -7.64 -12.78 -7.66
CA GLY A 216 -8.89 -13.33 -7.14
C GLY A 216 -8.95 -13.33 -5.62
N HIS A 217 -9.85 -14.16 -5.07
CA HIS A 217 -9.85 -14.45 -3.64
C HIS A 217 -8.56 -15.18 -3.26
N PRO A 218 -7.94 -14.90 -2.10
CA PRO A 218 -6.66 -15.49 -1.72
C PRO A 218 -6.60 -17.02 -1.86
N HIS A 219 -7.63 -17.73 -1.39
CA HIS A 219 -7.70 -19.19 -1.46
C HIS A 219 -7.74 -19.74 -2.89
N ASP A 220 -8.33 -19.00 -3.83
CA ASP A 220 -8.43 -19.43 -5.24
C ASP A 220 -7.12 -19.19 -5.99
N VAL A 221 -6.39 -18.16 -5.60
CA VAL A 221 -5.17 -17.70 -6.27
C VAL A 221 -3.91 -18.38 -5.73
N LEU A 222 -3.79 -18.53 -4.39
CA LEU A 222 -2.60 -19.12 -3.75
C LEU A 222 -2.66 -20.66 -3.70
N THR A 223 -2.87 -21.26 -4.87
CA THR A 223 -2.86 -22.73 -5.03
C THR A 223 -1.45 -23.30 -4.90
N ALA A 224 -1.35 -24.59 -4.53
CA ALA A 224 -0.05 -25.27 -4.41
C ALA A 224 0.78 -25.19 -5.69
N ASN A 225 0.15 -25.32 -6.86
CA ASN A 225 0.81 -25.20 -8.16
C ASN A 225 1.35 -23.77 -8.39
N ARG A 226 0.53 -22.73 -8.09
CA ARG A 226 0.94 -21.33 -8.22
C ARG A 226 2.13 -21.03 -7.30
N LEU A 227 2.08 -21.49 -6.05
CA LEU A 227 3.13 -21.28 -5.07
C LEU A 227 4.45 -21.93 -5.49
N GLN A 228 4.39 -23.13 -6.05
CA GLN A 228 5.58 -23.78 -6.58
C GLN A 228 6.15 -23.06 -7.79
N GLN A 229 5.31 -22.65 -8.76
CA GLN A 229 5.76 -22.01 -10.00
C GLN A 229 6.31 -20.62 -9.77
N THR A 230 5.65 -19.82 -8.94
CA THR A 230 5.99 -18.39 -8.77
C THR A 230 6.99 -18.16 -7.64
N PHE A 231 6.88 -18.91 -6.53
CA PHE A 231 7.68 -18.68 -5.33
C PHE A 231 8.69 -19.80 -5.06
N GLY A 232 8.64 -20.92 -5.81
CA GLY A 232 9.55 -22.06 -5.62
C GLY A 232 9.34 -22.78 -4.29
N VAL A 233 8.14 -22.76 -3.73
CA VAL A 233 7.81 -23.37 -2.44
C VAL A 233 6.66 -24.35 -2.55
N HIS A 234 6.70 -25.40 -1.75
CA HIS A 234 5.53 -26.24 -1.47
C HIS A 234 4.79 -25.67 -0.26
N ALA A 235 3.47 -25.55 -0.37
CA ALA A 235 2.63 -25.13 0.74
C ALA A 235 1.58 -26.18 1.07
N HIS A 236 1.31 -26.33 2.36
CA HIS A 236 0.18 -27.07 2.89
C HIS A 236 -0.72 -26.11 3.63
N VAL A 237 -1.99 -26.09 3.27
CA VAL A 237 -3.01 -25.34 4.01
C VAL A 237 -3.40 -26.16 5.24
N ILE A 238 -3.43 -25.52 6.39
CA ILE A 238 -3.76 -26.09 7.69
C ILE A 238 -4.83 -25.21 8.31
N ASP A 239 -5.92 -25.78 8.81
CA ASP A 239 -6.89 -25.06 9.60
C ASP A 239 -6.32 -24.80 11.00
N ASP A 240 -6.25 -23.54 11.43
CA ASP A 240 -5.81 -23.17 12.78
C ASP A 240 -6.85 -23.69 13.79
N PRO A 241 -6.45 -24.54 14.75
CA PRO A 241 -7.37 -25.09 15.74
C PRO A 241 -7.91 -24.06 16.72
N ILE A 242 -7.34 -22.83 16.76
CA ILE A 242 -7.73 -21.79 17.69
C ILE A 242 -8.91 -20.97 17.14
N ASP A 243 -8.85 -20.56 15.87
CA ASP A 243 -9.85 -19.65 15.28
C ASP A 243 -10.48 -20.21 13.99
N GLY A 244 -10.05 -21.40 13.54
CA GLY A 244 -10.54 -22.07 12.34
C GLY A 244 -10.08 -21.41 11.02
N LYS A 245 -9.20 -20.41 11.09
CA LYS A 245 -8.66 -19.78 9.89
C LYS A 245 -7.64 -20.67 9.20
N GLN A 246 -7.53 -20.50 7.91
CA GLN A 246 -6.53 -21.22 7.12
C GLN A 246 -5.18 -20.52 7.16
N ILE A 247 -4.14 -21.26 7.50
CA ILE A 247 -2.75 -20.82 7.46
C ILE A 247 -1.96 -21.70 6.50
N MET A 248 -0.96 -21.13 5.85
CA MET A 248 -0.05 -21.85 4.97
C MET A 248 1.23 -22.20 5.69
N ARG A 249 1.59 -23.49 5.67
CA ARG A 249 2.90 -23.99 6.08
C ARG A 249 3.76 -24.25 4.85
N PHE A 250 4.88 -23.54 4.75
CA PHE A 250 5.78 -23.64 3.60
C PHE A 250 6.90 -24.63 3.83
N ARG A 251 7.33 -25.29 2.73
CA ARG A 251 8.55 -26.10 2.65
C ARG A 251 9.29 -25.72 1.38
N SER A 252 10.62 -25.81 1.39
CA SER A 252 11.42 -25.66 0.17
C SER A 252 10.98 -26.68 -0.87
N ALA A 253 10.96 -26.30 -2.13
CA ALA A 253 10.68 -27.19 -3.27
C ALA A 253 11.95 -27.94 -3.74
N ILE A 254 13.10 -27.74 -3.05
CA ILE A 254 14.39 -28.38 -3.34
C ILE A 254 14.55 -29.59 -2.45
#